data_b533e8a8b53c1598360cc083bd654eaa
#
_entry.id   b533e8a8b53c1598360cc083bd654eaa
#
_cell.length_a   1.000
_cell.length_b   1.000
_cell.length_c   1.000
_cell.angle_alpha   90.00
_cell.angle_beta   90.00
_cell.angle_gamma   90.00
#
_symmetry.space_group_name_H-M   'P 1'
#
loop_
_entity.id
_entity.type
_entity.pdbx_description
1 polymer ?
#
loop_
_entity_poly.entity_id
_entity_poly.type
_entity_poly.pdbx_seq_one_letter_code
_entity_poly.pdbx_strand_id
1 'polypeptide(L)'
;MAERLSINQWAEEDRPREKMMLHGVSALSNAELLAILIGSGNTEDSAVELMRKVLADYHNNLAELGKASIDELCRFKGIGPAKAITILAASELGKRRKEEGTEERRVIVSSKDVYECFYPLMCDLPTEECWVLLLNQASKVIDRVKVSAGGLSATAVDVRCILREALLKRASSMVLCHNHPSGSIRPSKEDDVLTRQLSQAGECMNIRLVDHVILTDGAFYSYADEGRI
;
A
#
# COMPACT_ATOMS: atom_id res chain seq x y z
N MET A 1 17.03 47.72 8.19
CA MET A 1 16.99 46.40 7.53
C MET A 1 16.38 45.48 8.57
N ALA A 2 15.27 44.83 8.26
CA ALA A 2 14.65 43.86 9.16
C ALA A 2 15.62 42.70 9.39
N GLU A 3 15.90 42.39 10.64
CA GLU A 3 16.76 41.28 11.05
C GLU A 3 16.10 39.97 10.61
N ARG A 4 16.78 39.21 9.80
CA ARG A 4 16.23 38.02 9.19
C ARG A 4 16.32 36.84 10.15
N LEU A 5 15.18 36.26 10.52
CA LEU A 5 15.12 35.06 11.35
C LEU A 5 15.58 33.82 10.57
N SER A 6 16.55 33.08 11.10
CA SER A 6 16.87 31.74 10.60
C SER A 6 15.70 30.78 10.89
N ILE A 7 15.57 29.68 10.14
CA ILE A 7 14.49 28.68 10.37
C ILE A 7 14.48 28.17 11.82
N ASN A 8 15.64 28.07 12.44
CA ASN A 8 15.74 27.66 13.85
C ASN A 8 15.17 28.68 14.85
N GLN A 9 14.95 29.92 14.43
CA GLN A 9 14.32 30.99 15.22
C GLN A 9 12.80 31.11 14.96
N TRP A 10 12.26 30.37 14.00
CA TRP A 10 10.82 30.32 13.75
C TRP A 10 10.12 29.55 14.87
N ALA A 11 8.82 29.78 15.03
CA ALA A 11 8.01 28.91 15.88
C ALA A 11 8.15 27.45 15.44
N GLU A 12 8.14 26.53 16.36
CA GLU A 12 8.40 25.11 16.08
C GLU A 12 7.43 24.55 15.02
N GLU A 13 6.16 24.94 15.11
CA GLU A 13 5.09 24.56 14.18
C GLU A 13 5.28 25.12 12.76
N ASP A 14 6.09 26.17 12.56
CA ASP A 14 6.38 26.77 11.27
C ASP A 14 7.64 26.18 10.60
N ARG A 15 8.46 25.45 11.35
CA ARG A 15 9.64 24.81 10.80
C ARG A 15 9.23 23.60 9.94
N PRO A 16 9.69 23.49 8.69
CA PRO A 16 9.16 22.49 7.76
C PRO A 16 9.20 21.04 8.26
N ARG A 17 10.26 20.62 8.95
CA ARG A 17 10.39 19.26 9.47
C ARG A 17 9.44 18.99 10.63
N GLU A 18 9.38 19.90 11.57
CA GLU A 18 8.50 19.87 12.74
C GLU A 18 7.03 19.94 12.30
N LYS A 19 6.72 20.84 11.37
CA LYS A 19 5.39 20.93 10.73
C LYS A 19 4.97 19.62 10.05
N MET A 20 5.93 18.96 9.36
CA MET A 20 5.67 17.65 8.76
C MET A 20 5.36 16.58 9.78
N MET A 21 6.07 16.57 10.93
CA MET A 21 5.83 15.61 12.01
C MET A 21 4.49 15.85 12.71
N LEU A 22 4.10 17.08 12.92
CA LEU A 22 2.87 17.45 13.64
C LEU A 22 1.62 17.32 12.76
N HIS A 23 1.69 17.74 11.50
CA HIS A 23 0.53 17.90 10.62
C HIS A 23 0.57 16.99 9.37
N GLY A 24 1.62 16.21 9.20
CA GLY A 24 1.80 15.33 8.03
C GLY A 24 2.30 16.06 6.79
N VAL A 25 2.70 15.27 5.79
CA VAL A 25 3.32 15.77 4.54
C VAL A 25 2.41 16.69 3.72
N SER A 26 1.10 16.46 3.76
CA SER A 26 0.11 17.24 3.00
C SER A 26 -0.06 18.68 3.49
N ALA A 27 0.40 19.00 4.69
CA ALA A 27 0.34 20.36 5.23
C ALA A 27 1.47 21.28 4.72
N LEU A 28 2.48 20.71 4.01
CA LEU A 28 3.62 21.47 3.53
C LEU A 28 3.40 21.97 2.10
N SER A 29 3.85 23.20 1.85
CA SER A 29 3.98 23.75 0.50
C SER A 29 5.13 23.09 -0.27
N ASN A 30 5.12 23.20 -1.61
CA ASN A 30 6.22 22.70 -2.45
C ASN A 30 7.57 23.30 -2.05
N ALA A 31 7.61 24.58 -1.66
CA ALA A 31 8.84 25.22 -1.22
C ALA A 31 9.36 24.64 0.11
N GLU A 32 8.48 24.30 1.04
CA GLU A 32 8.84 23.68 2.31
C GLU A 32 9.35 22.23 2.09
N LEU A 33 8.70 21.46 1.20
CA LEU A 33 9.15 20.12 0.83
C LEU A 33 10.56 20.16 0.20
N LEU A 34 10.77 21.04 -0.76
CA LEU A 34 12.09 21.23 -1.39
C LEU A 34 13.13 21.75 -0.39
N ALA A 35 12.75 22.61 0.57
CA ALA A 35 13.63 23.09 1.61
C ALA A 35 14.11 21.96 2.54
N ILE A 36 13.25 21.00 2.85
CA ILE A 36 13.64 19.78 3.60
C ILE A 36 14.70 19.00 2.84
N LEU A 37 14.54 18.84 1.51
CA LEU A 37 15.45 18.09 0.66
C LEU A 37 16.84 18.72 0.59
N ILE A 38 16.93 20.04 0.39
CA ILE A 38 18.22 20.75 0.29
C ILE A 38 18.87 21.02 1.63
N GLY A 39 18.14 20.93 2.75
CA GLY A 39 18.61 21.00 4.13
C GLY A 39 19.05 22.40 4.62
N SER A 40 19.57 23.26 3.76
CA SER A 40 20.08 24.59 4.12
C SER A 40 19.88 25.59 3.01
N GLY A 41 19.68 26.86 3.35
CA GLY A 41 19.68 27.98 2.39
C GLY A 41 21.10 28.46 2.03
N ASN A 42 21.20 29.78 1.84
CA ASN A 42 22.47 30.49 1.63
C ASN A 42 22.63 31.59 2.69
N THR A 43 23.61 32.48 2.52
CA THR A 43 23.87 33.60 3.42
C THR A 43 22.75 34.65 3.43
N GLU A 44 21.95 34.71 2.40
CA GLU A 44 20.88 35.72 2.20
C GLU A 44 19.49 35.10 2.38
N ASP A 45 19.28 33.81 2.05
CA ASP A 45 18.00 33.12 2.02
C ASP A 45 17.97 31.87 2.92
N SER A 46 16.88 31.70 3.66
CA SER A 46 16.57 30.41 4.30
C SER A 46 16.33 29.34 3.22
N ALA A 47 16.35 28.10 3.59
CA ALA A 47 16.06 27.03 2.63
C ALA A 47 14.69 27.22 1.96
N VAL A 48 13.68 27.67 2.71
CA VAL A 48 12.31 27.88 2.21
C VAL A 48 12.27 29.07 1.24
N GLU A 49 12.92 30.19 1.60
CA GLU A 49 12.96 31.38 0.72
C GLU A 49 13.74 31.11 -0.55
N LEU A 50 14.86 30.40 -0.44
CA LEU A 50 15.63 29.97 -1.63
C LEU A 50 14.77 29.12 -2.55
N MET A 51 14.04 28.15 -2.01
CA MET A 51 13.17 27.30 -2.84
C MET A 51 11.94 28.05 -3.39
N ARG A 52 11.42 29.06 -2.68
CA ARG A 52 10.39 29.96 -3.27
C ARG A 52 10.92 30.71 -4.48
N LYS A 53 12.14 31.24 -4.41
CA LYS A 53 12.78 31.95 -5.54
C LYS A 53 13.03 31.00 -6.74
N VAL A 54 13.54 29.80 -6.46
CA VAL A 54 13.74 28.79 -7.51
C VAL A 54 12.40 28.42 -8.14
N LEU A 55 11.38 28.08 -7.34
CA LEU A 55 10.06 27.73 -7.88
C LEU A 55 9.43 28.86 -8.69
N ALA A 56 9.59 30.12 -8.27
CA ALA A 56 9.07 31.27 -9.02
C ALA A 56 9.66 31.34 -10.44
N ASP A 57 10.95 31.05 -10.61
CA ASP A 57 11.62 31.03 -11.92
C ASP A 57 11.10 29.91 -12.83
N TYR A 58 10.60 28.81 -12.24
CA TYR A 58 9.93 27.70 -12.93
C TYR A 58 8.40 27.80 -12.85
N HIS A 59 7.82 29.02 -12.76
CA HIS A 59 6.37 29.30 -12.75
C HIS A 59 5.59 28.54 -11.66
N ASN A 60 6.23 28.23 -10.53
CA ASN A 60 5.71 27.37 -9.45
C ASN A 60 5.26 25.96 -9.92
N ASN A 61 5.85 25.47 -11.02
CA ASN A 61 5.52 24.19 -11.63
C ASN A 61 6.64 23.16 -11.37
N LEU A 62 6.33 22.11 -10.61
CA LEU A 62 7.29 21.03 -10.31
C LEU A 62 7.70 20.23 -11.55
N ALA A 63 6.83 20.12 -12.55
CA ALA A 63 7.16 19.42 -13.79
C ALA A 63 8.18 20.24 -14.62
N GLU A 64 8.09 21.56 -14.62
CA GLU A 64 9.10 22.43 -15.27
C GLU A 64 10.42 22.40 -14.49
N LEU A 65 10.37 22.48 -13.16
CA LEU A 65 11.55 22.34 -12.31
C LEU A 65 12.26 20.99 -12.55
N GLY A 66 11.52 19.91 -12.74
CA GLY A 66 12.08 18.58 -13.00
C GLY A 66 12.74 18.40 -14.36
N LYS A 67 12.57 19.36 -15.29
CA LYS A 67 13.27 19.39 -16.60
C LYS A 67 14.57 20.17 -16.55
N ALA A 68 14.84 20.89 -15.45
CA ALA A 68 16.04 21.70 -15.33
C ALA A 68 17.30 20.85 -15.38
N SER A 69 18.39 21.40 -15.91
CA SER A 69 19.72 20.82 -15.80
C SER A 69 20.37 21.15 -14.45
N ILE A 70 21.39 20.39 -14.08
CA ILE A 70 22.20 20.68 -12.88
C ILE A 70 22.80 22.08 -12.97
N ASP A 71 23.30 22.48 -14.15
CA ASP A 71 23.94 23.78 -14.37
C ASP A 71 22.95 24.95 -14.23
N GLU A 72 21.72 24.77 -14.69
CA GLU A 72 20.65 25.77 -14.51
C GLU A 72 20.32 25.97 -13.04
N LEU A 73 20.17 24.88 -12.29
CA LEU A 73 19.91 24.97 -10.85
C LEU A 73 21.11 25.57 -10.09
N CYS A 74 22.34 25.31 -10.49
CA CYS A 74 23.53 25.87 -9.87
C CYS A 74 23.71 27.39 -10.09
N ARG A 75 22.92 28.03 -10.97
CA ARG A 75 22.89 29.50 -11.12
C ARG A 75 22.30 30.20 -9.90
N PHE A 76 21.47 29.49 -9.13
CA PHE A 76 20.91 30.05 -7.90
C PHE A 76 21.95 30.02 -6.78
N LYS A 77 22.27 31.19 -6.22
CA LYS A 77 23.22 31.32 -5.11
C LYS A 77 22.77 30.45 -3.93
N GLY A 78 23.61 29.48 -3.55
CA GLY A 78 23.33 28.54 -2.47
C GLY A 78 22.84 27.18 -2.93
N ILE A 79 22.67 26.95 -4.25
CA ILE A 79 22.47 25.65 -4.85
C ILE A 79 23.77 25.24 -5.54
N GLY A 80 24.48 24.30 -4.94
CA GLY A 80 25.58 23.61 -5.58
C GLY A 80 25.15 22.27 -6.20
N PRO A 81 26.08 21.56 -6.88
CA PRO A 81 25.76 20.31 -7.55
C PRO A 81 25.01 19.28 -6.68
N ALA A 82 25.43 19.14 -5.42
CA ALA A 82 24.77 18.19 -4.50
C ALA A 82 23.29 18.49 -4.28
N LYS A 83 22.94 19.76 -4.04
CA LYS A 83 21.53 20.18 -3.86
C LYS A 83 20.74 20.06 -5.17
N ALA A 84 21.32 20.44 -6.30
CA ALA A 84 20.72 20.28 -7.62
C ALA A 84 20.40 18.81 -7.92
N ILE A 85 21.35 17.91 -7.68
CA ILE A 85 21.17 16.46 -7.84
C ILE A 85 20.03 15.95 -6.92
N THR A 86 19.96 16.40 -5.67
CA THR A 86 18.89 16.00 -4.73
C THR A 86 17.52 16.40 -5.25
N ILE A 87 17.36 17.62 -5.76
CA ILE A 87 16.11 18.12 -6.34
C ILE A 87 15.69 17.27 -7.54
N LEU A 88 16.61 17.05 -8.48
CA LEU A 88 16.33 16.30 -9.71
C LEU A 88 16.07 14.81 -9.42
N ALA A 89 16.79 14.20 -8.48
CA ALA A 89 16.55 12.83 -8.06
C ALA A 89 15.16 12.67 -7.44
N ALA A 90 14.71 13.62 -6.61
CA ALA A 90 13.36 13.61 -6.05
C ALA A 90 12.28 13.77 -7.14
N SER A 91 12.51 14.63 -8.12
CA SER A 91 11.63 14.81 -9.28
C SER A 91 11.53 13.55 -10.13
N GLU A 92 12.64 12.88 -10.38
CA GLU A 92 12.69 11.62 -11.14
C GLU A 92 11.98 10.50 -10.39
N LEU A 93 12.15 10.38 -9.06
CA LEU A 93 11.41 9.42 -8.25
C LEU A 93 9.89 9.67 -8.31
N GLY A 94 9.47 10.93 -8.27
CA GLY A 94 8.06 11.29 -8.43
C GLY A 94 7.50 10.90 -9.80
N LYS A 95 8.29 11.06 -10.88
CA LYS A 95 7.96 10.63 -12.23
C LYS A 95 7.84 9.11 -12.32
N ARG A 96 8.84 8.36 -11.87
CA ARG A 96 8.81 6.87 -11.86
C ARG A 96 7.63 6.34 -11.06
N ARG A 97 7.34 6.90 -9.89
CA ARG A 97 6.17 6.53 -9.11
C ARG A 97 4.86 6.69 -9.90
N LYS A 98 4.77 7.72 -10.74
CA LYS A 98 3.59 7.93 -11.61
C LYS A 98 3.57 6.93 -12.78
N GLU A 99 4.73 6.58 -13.33
CA GLU A 99 4.88 5.62 -14.43
C GLU A 99 4.71 4.17 -13.96
N GLU A 100 5.17 3.83 -12.75
CA GLU A 100 4.98 2.51 -12.15
C GLU A 100 3.50 2.15 -11.98
N GLY A 101 2.60 3.13 -12.10
CA GLY A 101 1.17 2.93 -11.95
C GLY A 101 0.83 2.31 -10.58
N THR A 102 -0.38 2.40 -10.15
CA THR A 102 -0.91 1.39 -9.23
C THR A 102 -0.97 0.11 -10.06
N GLU A 103 -0.22 -0.96 -9.70
CA GLU A 103 -0.52 -2.30 -10.20
C GLU A 103 -2.05 -2.41 -10.24
N GLU A 104 -2.61 -2.67 -11.42
CA GLU A 104 -4.06 -2.84 -11.52
C GLU A 104 -4.41 -4.03 -10.64
N ARG A 105 -4.78 -3.72 -9.39
CA ARG A 105 -5.17 -4.75 -8.44
C ARG A 105 -6.30 -5.54 -9.07
N ARG A 106 -6.09 -6.83 -9.25
CA ARG A 106 -7.08 -7.74 -9.83
C ARG A 106 -8.41 -7.55 -9.12
N VAL A 107 -9.47 -7.37 -9.87
CA VAL A 107 -10.86 -7.32 -9.35
C VAL A 107 -11.38 -8.76 -9.29
N ILE A 108 -11.98 -9.12 -8.19
CA ILE A 108 -12.64 -10.42 -8.00
C ILE A 108 -14.13 -10.22 -8.22
N VAL A 109 -14.67 -10.84 -9.24
CA VAL A 109 -16.10 -10.78 -9.58
C VAL A 109 -16.77 -12.16 -9.53
N SER A 110 -15.98 -13.24 -9.47
CA SER A 110 -16.47 -14.61 -9.45
C SER A 110 -15.56 -15.54 -8.64
N SER A 111 -16.08 -16.69 -8.24
CA SER A 111 -15.31 -17.78 -7.63
C SER A 111 -14.17 -18.28 -8.55
N LYS A 112 -14.38 -18.22 -9.87
CA LYS A 112 -13.36 -18.54 -10.85
C LYS A 112 -12.17 -17.59 -10.77
N ASP A 113 -12.37 -16.29 -10.55
CA ASP A 113 -11.27 -15.33 -10.36
C ASP A 113 -10.44 -15.67 -9.13
N VAL A 114 -11.09 -16.14 -8.07
CA VAL A 114 -10.42 -16.60 -6.85
C VAL A 114 -9.60 -17.85 -7.15
N TYR A 115 -10.19 -18.84 -7.84
CA TYR A 115 -9.49 -20.05 -8.26
C TYR A 115 -8.23 -19.72 -9.07
N GLU A 116 -8.35 -18.90 -10.11
CA GLU A 116 -7.23 -18.49 -10.96
C GLU A 116 -6.16 -17.70 -10.20
N CYS A 117 -6.56 -16.98 -9.13
CA CYS A 117 -5.64 -16.23 -8.28
C CYS A 117 -4.79 -17.15 -7.41
N PHE A 118 -5.32 -18.29 -6.97
CA PHE A 118 -4.66 -19.20 -6.04
C PHE A 118 -4.13 -20.49 -6.69
N TYR A 119 -4.68 -20.91 -7.82
CA TYR A 119 -4.25 -22.13 -8.49
C TYR A 119 -2.73 -22.22 -8.69
N PRO A 120 -2.03 -21.20 -9.21
CA PRO A 120 -0.58 -21.26 -9.36
C PRO A 120 0.21 -21.39 -8.05
N LEU A 121 -0.41 -21.06 -6.93
CA LEU A 121 0.22 -21.12 -5.62
C LEU A 121 -0.03 -22.45 -4.89
N MET A 122 -1.11 -23.16 -5.26
CA MET A 122 -1.64 -24.25 -4.45
C MET A 122 -1.78 -25.58 -5.22
N CYS A 123 -1.71 -25.60 -6.54
CA CYS A 123 -1.98 -26.79 -7.38
C CYS A 123 -1.03 -27.97 -7.09
N ASP A 124 0.26 -27.68 -6.80
CA ASP A 124 1.29 -28.69 -6.61
C ASP A 124 1.65 -28.94 -5.14
N LEU A 125 0.86 -28.40 -4.21
CA LEU A 125 1.16 -28.54 -2.79
C LEU A 125 0.80 -29.96 -2.29
N PRO A 126 1.75 -30.66 -1.64
CA PRO A 126 1.50 -32.00 -1.12
C PRO A 126 0.69 -32.00 0.18
N THR A 127 0.50 -30.84 0.79
CA THR A 127 -0.21 -30.65 2.07
C THR A 127 -1.29 -29.59 1.93
N GLU A 128 -2.30 -29.64 2.79
CA GLU A 128 -3.32 -28.63 2.87
C GLU A 128 -2.73 -27.30 3.37
N GLU A 129 -3.01 -26.24 2.67
CA GLU A 129 -2.70 -24.87 3.08
C GLU A 129 -3.97 -24.03 3.05
N CYS A 130 -4.10 -23.16 4.03
CA CYS A 130 -5.21 -22.22 4.10
C CYS A 130 -4.69 -20.79 3.94
N TRP A 131 -5.37 -20.05 3.08
CA TRP A 131 -5.07 -18.67 2.72
C TRP A 131 -6.30 -17.81 2.82
N VAL A 132 -6.11 -16.51 3.06
CA VAL A 132 -7.17 -15.52 2.96
C VAL A 132 -6.82 -14.49 1.90
N LEU A 133 -7.77 -14.22 1.01
CA LEU A 133 -7.73 -13.14 0.04
C LEU A 133 -8.45 -11.93 0.65
N LEU A 134 -7.76 -10.83 0.80
CA LEU A 134 -8.26 -9.61 1.37
C LEU A 134 -8.65 -8.62 0.27
N LEU A 135 -9.86 -8.08 0.33
CA LEU A 135 -10.45 -7.23 -0.70
C LEU A 135 -10.86 -5.87 -0.13
N ASN A 136 -10.77 -4.84 -0.98
CA ASN A 136 -11.34 -3.53 -0.67
C ASN A 136 -12.83 -3.45 -1.05
N GLN A 137 -13.48 -2.30 -0.83
CA GLN A 137 -14.89 -2.08 -1.15
C GLN A 137 -15.25 -2.27 -2.65
N ALA A 138 -14.26 -2.11 -3.54
CA ALA A 138 -14.42 -2.33 -4.98
C ALA A 138 -14.04 -3.75 -5.42
N SER A 139 -13.99 -4.72 -4.49
CA SER A 139 -13.56 -6.11 -4.72
C SER A 139 -12.16 -6.24 -5.34
N LYS A 140 -11.30 -5.22 -5.18
CA LYS A 140 -9.91 -5.28 -5.63
C LYS A 140 -9.06 -5.96 -4.57
N VAL A 141 -8.18 -6.85 -5.02
CA VAL A 141 -7.24 -7.57 -4.15
C VAL A 141 -6.32 -6.59 -3.44
N ILE A 142 -6.33 -6.62 -2.10
CA ILE A 142 -5.38 -5.89 -1.25
C ILE A 142 -4.15 -6.75 -1.02
N ASP A 143 -4.36 -8.01 -0.60
CA ASP A 143 -3.29 -8.95 -0.27
C ASP A 143 -3.78 -10.39 -0.26
N ARG A 144 -2.86 -11.34 -0.30
CA ARG A 144 -3.05 -12.77 -0.13
C ARG A 144 -2.21 -13.23 1.04
N VAL A 145 -2.84 -13.67 2.12
CA VAL A 145 -2.15 -14.02 3.36
C VAL A 145 -2.33 -15.51 3.63
N LYS A 146 -1.22 -16.20 3.79
CA LYS A 146 -1.21 -17.59 4.26
C LYS A 146 -1.51 -17.60 5.75
N VAL A 147 -2.58 -18.30 6.15
CA VAL A 147 -3.04 -18.32 7.53
C VAL A 147 -2.74 -19.63 8.22
N SER A 148 -2.49 -20.68 7.45
CA SER A 148 -1.99 -21.94 8.00
C SER A 148 -1.31 -22.80 6.93
N ALA A 149 -0.40 -23.66 7.36
CA ALA A 149 0.28 -24.62 6.53
C ALA A 149 0.45 -25.95 7.29
N GLY A 150 -0.03 -27.03 6.66
CA GLY A 150 0.37 -28.39 6.87
C GLY A 150 0.36 -28.99 8.26
N GLY A 151 -0.52 -29.98 8.44
CA GLY A 151 -0.44 -31.09 9.37
C GLY A 151 -1.03 -32.32 8.71
N LEU A 152 -0.65 -33.53 9.17
CA LEU A 152 -1.22 -34.80 8.67
C LEU A 152 -2.71 -34.99 9.07
N SER A 153 -3.29 -34.05 9.79
CA SER A 153 -4.72 -34.00 10.16
C SER A 153 -5.15 -32.55 10.31
N ALA A 154 -6.30 -32.20 9.76
CA ALA A 154 -7.02 -30.92 9.77
C ALA A 154 -6.26 -29.74 10.39
N THR A 155 -5.84 -28.80 9.60
CA THR A 155 -5.11 -27.62 10.06
C THR A 155 -6.08 -26.69 10.80
N ALA A 156 -5.93 -26.59 12.12
CA ALA A 156 -6.74 -25.68 12.92
C ALA A 156 -6.45 -24.23 12.51
N VAL A 157 -7.32 -23.66 11.70
CA VAL A 157 -7.27 -22.25 11.30
C VAL A 157 -7.91 -21.42 12.40
N ASP A 158 -7.15 -20.52 12.99
CA ASP A 158 -7.65 -19.58 14.00
C ASP A 158 -8.28 -18.36 13.31
N VAL A 159 -9.61 -18.24 13.40
CA VAL A 159 -10.40 -17.12 12.88
C VAL A 159 -9.85 -15.76 13.34
N ARG A 160 -9.29 -15.69 14.56
CA ARG A 160 -8.69 -14.44 15.09
C ARG A 160 -7.48 -14.01 14.28
N CYS A 161 -6.68 -14.96 13.79
CA CYS A 161 -5.53 -14.67 12.94
C CYS A 161 -5.97 -14.08 11.59
N ILE A 162 -7.02 -14.63 10.98
CA ILE A 162 -7.58 -14.10 9.72
C ILE A 162 -8.08 -12.68 9.92
N LEU A 163 -8.89 -12.45 10.94
CA LEU A 163 -9.48 -11.13 11.21
C LEU A 163 -8.42 -10.09 11.58
N ARG A 164 -7.36 -10.49 12.30
CA ARG A 164 -6.23 -9.61 12.57
C ARG A 164 -5.59 -9.09 11.28
N GLU A 165 -5.31 -9.99 10.33
CA GLU A 165 -4.73 -9.59 9.04
C GLU A 165 -5.68 -8.69 8.25
N ALA A 166 -6.97 -9.02 8.23
CA ALA A 166 -7.99 -8.21 7.57
C ALA A 166 -8.08 -6.79 8.14
N LEU A 167 -8.03 -6.65 9.47
CA LEU A 167 -8.03 -5.34 10.15
C LEU A 167 -6.75 -4.55 9.86
N LEU A 168 -5.58 -5.18 10.00
CA LEU A 168 -4.28 -4.52 9.72
C LEU A 168 -4.18 -4.01 8.29
N LYS A 169 -4.72 -4.76 7.34
CA LYS A 169 -4.74 -4.40 5.90
C LYS A 169 -5.94 -3.53 5.51
N ARG A 170 -6.82 -3.20 6.47
CA ARG A 170 -8.05 -2.41 6.24
C ARG A 170 -8.93 -3.01 5.14
N ALA A 171 -9.07 -4.33 5.14
CA ALA A 171 -9.94 -5.03 4.22
C ALA A 171 -11.41 -4.76 4.52
N SER A 172 -12.23 -4.66 3.48
CA SER A 172 -13.69 -4.53 3.59
C SER A 172 -14.40 -5.88 3.46
N SER A 173 -13.74 -6.83 2.80
CA SER A 173 -14.22 -8.19 2.65
C SER A 173 -13.05 -9.16 2.47
N MET A 174 -13.35 -10.45 2.61
CA MET A 174 -12.37 -11.52 2.52
C MET A 174 -12.94 -12.73 1.82
N VAL A 175 -12.06 -13.53 1.21
CA VAL A 175 -12.37 -14.88 0.70
C VAL A 175 -11.41 -15.84 1.36
N LEU A 176 -11.93 -16.93 1.92
CA LEU A 176 -11.12 -18.02 2.44
C LEU A 176 -10.80 -19.00 1.31
N CYS A 177 -9.59 -19.49 1.24
CA CYS A 177 -9.15 -20.45 0.23
C CYS A 177 -8.30 -21.53 0.87
N HIS A 178 -8.55 -22.80 0.52
CA HIS A 178 -7.63 -23.88 0.87
C HIS A 178 -7.61 -24.95 -0.25
N ASN A 179 -6.54 -25.71 -0.31
CA ASN A 179 -6.41 -26.81 -1.26
C ASN A 179 -6.69 -28.15 -0.61
N HIS A 180 -7.26 -29.07 -1.38
CA HIS A 180 -7.35 -30.48 -1.01
C HIS A 180 -6.40 -31.32 -1.88
N PRO A 181 -5.22 -31.72 -1.39
CA PRO A 181 -4.28 -32.57 -2.15
C PRO A 181 -4.87 -33.93 -2.54
N SER A 182 -5.92 -34.37 -1.83
CA SER A 182 -6.67 -35.59 -2.13
C SER A 182 -7.47 -35.54 -3.45
N GLY A 183 -7.62 -34.35 -4.05
CA GLY A 183 -8.47 -34.11 -5.23
C GLY A 183 -9.97 -34.05 -4.94
N SER A 184 -10.40 -34.20 -3.68
CA SER A 184 -11.82 -34.10 -3.33
C SER A 184 -12.27 -32.64 -3.26
N ILE A 185 -13.26 -32.25 -4.08
CA ILE A 185 -13.88 -30.93 -4.02
C ILE A 185 -14.99 -30.83 -2.94
N ARG A 186 -15.28 -31.91 -2.23
CA ARG A 186 -16.34 -31.91 -1.19
C ARG A 186 -15.80 -31.28 0.09
N PRO A 187 -16.52 -30.26 0.64
CA PRO A 187 -16.19 -29.71 1.94
C PRO A 187 -16.25 -30.75 3.06
N SER A 188 -15.35 -30.66 4.00
CA SER A 188 -15.41 -31.40 5.27
C SER A 188 -16.39 -30.73 6.25
N LYS A 189 -16.68 -31.41 7.35
CA LYS A 189 -17.47 -30.81 8.45
C LYS A 189 -16.72 -29.66 9.11
N GLU A 190 -15.41 -29.79 9.19
CA GLU A 190 -14.48 -28.79 9.72
C GLU A 190 -14.49 -27.52 8.86
N ASP A 191 -14.54 -27.66 7.54
CA ASP A 191 -14.69 -26.52 6.61
C ASP A 191 -16.01 -25.80 6.82
N ASP A 192 -17.09 -26.53 7.00
CA ASP A 192 -18.42 -25.97 7.28
C ASP A 192 -18.46 -25.18 8.60
N VAL A 193 -17.77 -25.69 9.62
CA VAL A 193 -17.68 -25.03 10.94
C VAL A 193 -16.83 -23.76 10.82
N LEU A 194 -15.66 -23.84 10.18
CA LEU A 194 -14.76 -22.71 9.98
C LEU A 194 -15.44 -21.60 9.17
N THR A 195 -16.09 -21.95 8.06
CA THR A 195 -16.84 -21.01 7.21
C THR A 195 -17.85 -20.23 8.01
N ARG A 196 -18.68 -20.94 8.79
CA ARG A 196 -19.71 -20.32 9.63
C ARG A 196 -19.13 -19.40 10.70
N GLN A 197 -18.10 -19.87 11.40
CA GLN A 197 -17.44 -19.08 12.44
C GLN A 197 -16.80 -17.81 11.86
N LEU A 198 -16.12 -17.93 10.71
CA LEU A 198 -15.46 -16.80 10.07
C LEU A 198 -16.49 -15.79 9.53
N SER A 199 -17.59 -16.26 8.93
CA SER A 199 -18.70 -15.41 8.46
C SER A 199 -19.28 -14.59 9.62
N GLN A 200 -19.69 -15.26 10.71
CA GLN A 200 -20.27 -14.59 11.88
C GLN A 200 -19.32 -13.59 12.52
N ALA A 201 -18.04 -13.97 12.69
CA ALA A 201 -17.05 -13.09 13.30
C ALA A 201 -16.70 -11.90 12.39
N GLY A 202 -16.66 -12.10 11.08
CA GLY A 202 -16.43 -11.05 10.10
C GLY A 202 -17.58 -10.04 10.04
N GLU A 203 -18.83 -10.49 10.12
CA GLU A 203 -20.01 -9.63 10.18
C GLU A 203 -19.97 -8.69 11.39
N CYS A 204 -19.59 -9.18 12.56
CA CYS A 204 -19.41 -8.36 13.76
C CYS A 204 -18.38 -7.22 13.60
N MET A 205 -17.43 -7.39 12.69
CA MET A 205 -16.36 -6.42 12.41
C MET A 205 -16.59 -5.64 11.12
N ASN A 206 -17.74 -5.81 10.45
CA ASN A 206 -18.03 -5.25 9.12
C ASN A 206 -16.99 -5.66 8.05
N ILE A 207 -16.43 -6.88 8.16
CA ILE A 207 -15.52 -7.50 7.18
C ILE A 207 -16.20 -8.77 6.66
N ARG A 208 -16.93 -8.65 5.57
CA ARG A 208 -17.77 -9.75 5.05
C ARG A 208 -16.91 -10.89 4.47
N LEU A 209 -17.21 -12.14 4.86
CA LEU A 209 -16.75 -13.31 4.11
C LEU A 209 -17.58 -13.40 2.82
N VAL A 210 -16.95 -13.21 1.66
CA VAL A 210 -17.62 -13.20 0.35
C VAL A 210 -17.74 -14.60 -0.20
N ASP A 211 -16.72 -15.42 0.01
CA ASP A 211 -16.68 -16.82 -0.42
C ASP A 211 -15.71 -17.64 0.43
N HIS A 212 -15.85 -18.95 0.37
CA HIS A 212 -14.87 -19.93 0.78
C HIS A 212 -14.66 -20.91 -0.38
N VAL A 213 -13.45 -20.91 -0.94
CA VAL A 213 -13.12 -21.69 -2.14
C VAL A 213 -12.17 -22.83 -1.79
N ILE A 214 -12.54 -24.05 -2.13
CA ILE A 214 -11.71 -25.24 -1.98
C ILE A 214 -11.12 -25.57 -3.35
N LEU A 215 -9.79 -25.61 -3.43
CA LEU A 215 -9.07 -25.85 -4.68
C LEU A 215 -8.57 -27.29 -4.77
N THR A 216 -8.66 -27.85 -5.97
CA THR A 216 -8.03 -29.11 -6.33
C THR A 216 -7.32 -28.94 -7.68
N ASP A 217 -6.59 -29.96 -8.13
CA ASP A 217 -6.02 -29.95 -9.46
C ASP A 217 -7.14 -30.04 -10.52
N GLY A 218 -7.33 -28.94 -11.25
CA GLY A 218 -8.29 -28.82 -12.35
C GLY A 218 -9.75 -28.54 -11.94
N ALA A 219 -10.10 -28.46 -10.64
CA ALA A 219 -11.45 -28.15 -10.18
C ALA A 219 -11.46 -27.34 -8.88
N PHE A 220 -12.62 -26.74 -8.55
CA PHE A 220 -12.82 -26.06 -7.28
C PHE A 220 -14.27 -26.18 -6.83
N TYR A 221 -14.47 -25.92 -5.54
CA TYR A 221 -15.78 -25.77 -4.91
C TYR A 221 -15.90 -24.36 -4.32
N SER A 222 -17.03 -23.70 -4.49
CA SER A 222 -17.32 -22.39 -3.90
C SER A 222 -18.54 -22.48 -3.01
N TYR A 223 -18.42 -22.04 -1.77
CA TYR A 223 -19.54 -21.96 -0.84
C TYR A 223 -20.57 -20.92 -1.29
N ALA A 224 -20.15 -19.82 -1.90
CA ALA A 224 -21.06 -18.79 -2.39
C ALA A 224 -21.86 -19.29 -3.61
N ASP A 225 -21.24 -19.98 -4.57
CA ASP A 225 -21.92 -20.52 -5.75
C ASP A 225 -22.97 -21.57 -5.35
N GLU A 226 -22.72 -22.31 -4.27
CA GLU A 226 -23.64 -23.30 -3.70
C GLU A 226 -24.68 -22.71 -2.72
N GLY A 227 -24.67 -21.38 -2.52
CA GLY A 227 -25.61 -20.69 -1.65
C GLY A 227 -25.46 -21.05 -0.15
N ARG A 228 -24.22 -21.35 0.28
CA ARG A 228 -23.90 -21.78 1.67
C ARG A 228 -23.22 -20.68 2.51
N ILE A 229 -23.07 -19.49 1.93
CA ILE A 229 -22.66 -18.22 2.57
C ILE A 229 -23.71 -17.16 2.30
#